data_c780f032e608be46d236222898683ab7
#
_entry.id   c780f032e608be46d236222898683ab7
#
_cell.length_a   1.000
_cell.length_b   1.000
_cell.length_c   1.000
_cell.angle_alpha   90.00
_cell.angle_beta   90.00
_cell.angle_gamma   90.00
#
_symmetry.space_group_name_H-M   'P 1'
#
loop_
_entity.id
_entity.type
_entity.pdbx_description
1 polymer ?
#
loop_
_entity_poly.entity_id
_entity_poly.type
_entity_poly.pdbx_seq_one_letter_code
_entity_poly.pdbx_strand_id
1 'polypeptide(L)'
;KIGMSQIFTAEGKVIPVTVVEAGPCPVVQIKTKENDGYEAIQVGFGAIKETRVNKPVAGHFKKAGVTVKKYLREFRFANCASYELGQELTCDMFKEGDKVDVTGTSKGHGFSGVIQRWNFQRIGSMTHGTGPIHRSVGSMGACSSPSRVFKNKHMAGQWGHEKVTVQNLTVARVDAARNLL
;
A
#
# COMPACT_ATOMS: atom_id res chain seq x y z
N LYS A 1 5.75 -5.14 -6.19
CA LYS A 1 5.08 -5.32 -7.49
C LYS A 1 6.12 -5.29 -8.60
N ILE A 2 6.22 -6.37 -9.35
CA ILE A 2 7.13 -6.49 -10.51
C ILE A 2 6.41 -5.94 -11.75
N GLY A 3 5.19 -6.43 -12.02
CA GLY A 3 4.43 -6.03 -13.18
C GLY A 3 3.01 -6.52 -13.16
N MET A 4 2.35 -6.41 -14.30
CA MET A 4 1.03 -7.00 -14.56
C MET A 4 1.10 -7.88 -15.80
N SER A 5 0.32 -8.96 -15.76
CA SER A 5 0.19 -9.92 -16.85
C SER A 5 -1.24 -10.47 -16.85
N GLN A 6 -1.46 -11.50 -17.63
CA GLN A 6 -2.72 -12.23 -17.65
C GLN A 6 -2.44 -13.73 -17.75
N ILE A 7 -3.30 -14.52 -17.14
CA ILE A 7 -3.31 -15.97 -17.23
C ILE A 7 -4.64 -16.44 -17.82
N PHE A 8 -4.57 -17.54 -18.53
CA PHE A 8 -5.75 -18.19 -19.13
C PHE A 8 -6.08 -19.44 -18.33
N THR A 9 -7.34 -19.57 -17.97
CA THR A 9 -7.85 -20.82 -17.36
C THR A 9 -8.06 -21.89 -18.43
N ALA A 10 -8.16 -23.14 -18.00
CA ALA A 10 -8.51 -24.24 -18.89
C ALA A 10 -9.89 -24.05 -19.58
N GLU A 11 -10.77 -23.26 -18.97
CA GLU A 11 -12.09 -22.90 -19.50
C GLU A 11 -12.04 -21.73 -20.51
N GLY A 12 -10.86 -21.21 -20.84
CA GLY A 12 -10.70 -20.08 -21.76
C GLY A 12 -10.95 -18.69 -21.14
N LYS A 13 -11.14 -18.58 -19.82
CA LYS A 13 -11.28 -17.28 -19.15
C LYS A 13 -9.92 -16.60 -18.99
N VAL A 14 -9.88 -15.31 -19.23
CA VAL A 14 -8.70 -14.45 -18.99
C VAL A 14 -8.78 -13.87 -17.59
N ILE A 15 -7.73 -14.08 -16.80
CA ILE A 15 -7.59 -13.49 -15.46
C ILE A 15 -6.46 -12.49 -15.50
N PRO A 16 -6.71 -11.18 -15.34
CA PRO A 16 -5.65 -10.17 -15.18
C PRO A 16 -4.98 -10.36 -13.82
N VAL A 17 -3.65 -10.44 -13.82
CA VAL A 17 -2.88 -10.67 -12.60
C VAL A 17 -1.83 -9.59 -12.40
N THR A 18 -1.53 -9.30 -11.15
CA THR A 18 -0.38 -8.50 -10.72
C THR A 18 0.65 -9.43 -10.10
N VAL A 19 1.86 -9.40 -10.61
CA VAL A 19 2.98 -10.19 -10.08
C VAL A 19 3.67 -9.41 -8.95
N VAL A 20 3.74 -10.03 -7.79
CA VAL A 20 4.34 -9.46 -6.58
C VAL A 20 5.46 -10.37 -6.09
N GLU A 21 6.61 -9.80 -5.79
CA GLU A 21 7.70 -10.48 -5.07
C GLU A 21 7.36 -10.48 -3.57
N ALA A 22 7.22 -11.65 -2.97
CA ALA A 22 6.71 -11.85 -1.61
C ALA A 22 7.73 -12.54 -0.68
N GLY A 23 9.02 -12.33 -0.91
CA GLY A 23 10.07 -12.88 -0.06
C GLY A 23 11.45 -12.80 -0.69
N PRO A 24 12.50 -13.32 -0.03
CA PRO A 24 12.50 -13.76 1.37
C PRO A 24 12.44 -12.57 2.36
N CYS A 25 11.65 -12.72 3.41
CA CYS A 25 11.44 -11.70 4.44
C CYS A 25 11.99 -12.24 5.80
N PRO A 26 13.20 -11.94 6.21
CA PRO A 26 13.73 -12.38 7.50
C PRO A 26 13.05 -11.63 8.67
N VAL A 27 12.82 -12.35 9.75
CA VAL A 27 12.34 -11.80 11.03
C VAL A 27 13.50 -11.11 11.72
N VAL A 28 13.37 -9.80 11.93
CA VAL A 28 14.44 -8.97 12.51
C VAL A 28 14.23 -8.75 14.01
N GLN A 29 12.98 -8.67 14.45
CA GLN A 29 12.65 -8.53 15.87
C GLN A 29 11.29 -9.16 16.17
N ILE A 30 11.20 -9.75 17.35
CA ILE A 30 9.95 -10.22 17.94
C ILE A 30 9.65 -9.31 19.12
N LYS A 31 8.47 -8.68 19.12
CA LYS A 31 8.00 -7.81 20.18
C LYS A 31 7.07 -8.58 21.10
N THR A 32 7.24 -8.39 22.39
CA THR A 32 6.46 -9.06 23.44
C THR A 32 5.72 -8.02 24.29
N LYS A 33 4.63 -8.46 24.93
CA LYS A 33 3.85 -7.57 25.83
C LYS A 33 4.68 -7.05 27.01
N GLU A 34 5.64 -7.86 27.50
CA GLU A 34 6.44 -7.50 28.65
C GLU A 34 7.42 -6.37 28.38
N ASN A 35 8.07 -6.39 27.21
CA ASN A 35 9.11 -5.42 26.86
C ASN A 35 8.56 -4.24 26.05
N ASP A 36 7.65 -4.49 25.10
CA ASP A 36 7.19 -3.51 24.12
C ASP A 36 5.74 -3.07 24.35
N GLY A 37 5.00 -3.74 25.24
CA GLY A 37 3.59 -3.46 25.52
C GLY A 37 2.61 -4.07 24.51
N TYR A 38 3.08 -4.71 23.47
CA TYR A 38 2.28 -5.38 22.44
C TYR A 38 3.04 -6.51 21.76
N GLU A 39 2.30 -7.43 21.16
CA GLU A 39 2.90 -8.53 20.37
C GLU A 39 2.95 -8.16 18.89
N ALA A 40 4.14 -8.33 18.29
CA ALA A 40 4.35 -8.13 16.86
C ALA A 40 5.64 -8.83 16.40
N ILE A 41 5.72 -9.14 15.13
CA ILE A 41 6.99 -9.46 14.46
C ILE A 41 7.37 -8.31 13.54
N GLN A 42 8.66 -7.97 13.54
CA GLN A 42 9.23 -7.04 12.57
C GLN A 42 9.98 -7.83 11.52
N VAL A 43 9.61 -7.64 10.27
CA VAL A 43 10.25 -8.31 9.12
C VAL A 43 10.94 -7.31 8.22
N GLY A 44 12.04 -7.78 7.61
CA GLY A 44 12.82 -7.01 6.65
C GLY A 44 12.57 -7.45 5.22
N PHE A 45 12.57 -6.51 4.26
CA PHE A 45 12.45 -6.81 2.84
C PHE A 45 13.36 -5.93 1.99
N GLY A 46 13.85 -6.49 0.90
CA GLY A 46 14.68 -5.81 -0.10
C GLY A 46 16.13 -5.61 0.33
N ALA A 47 17.06 -5.93 -0.55
CA ALA A 47 18.48 -5.75 -0.30
C ALA A 47 18.89 -4.27 -0.37
N ILE A 48 19.85 -3.87 0.47
CA ILE A 48 20.47 -2.56 0.47
C ILE A 48 21.95 -2.71 0.80
N LYS A 49 22.79 -1.84 0.25
CA LYS A 49 24.22 -1.79 0.59
C LYS A 49 24.39 -1.28 2.03
N GLU A 50 25.24 -1.92 2.81
CA GLU A 50 25.50 -1.54 4.21
C GLU A 50 25.98 -0.11 4.37
N THR A 51 26.71 0.42 3.40
CA THR A 51 27.18 1.81 3.37
C THR A 51 26.06 2.86 3.32
N ARG A 52 24.84 2.44 2.97
CA ARG A 52 23.64 3.32 2.91
C ARG A 52 22.78 3.26 4.17
N VAL A 53 23.22 2.50 5.16
CA VAL A 53 22.46 2.29 6.40
C VAL A 53 23.18 2.99 7.55
N ASN A 54 22.43 3.69 8.39
CA ASN A 54 22.96 4.35 9.58
C ASN A 54 23.42 3.32 10.63
N LYS A 55 24.45 3.65 11.41
CA LYS A 55 25.01 2.79 12.45
C LYS A 55 23.97 2.18 13.42
N PRO A 56 22.98 2.95 13.95
CA PRO A 56 21.94 2.37 14.83
C PRO A 56 21.12 1.29 14.15
N VAL A 57 20.72 1.51 12.91
CA VAL A 57 19.93 0.54 12.13
C VAL A 57 20.76 -0.68 11.76
N ALA A 58 22.04 -0.49 11.39
CA ALA A 58 22.96 -1.59 11.14
C ALA A 58 23.15 -2.46 12.42
N GLY A 59 23.26 -1.84 13.60
CA GLY A 59 23.30 -2.52 14.89
C GLY A 59 22.05 -3.35 15.18
N HIS A 60 20.89 -2.84 14.80
CA HIS A 60 19.61 -3.55 14.94
C HIS A 60 19.59 -4.86 14.12
N PHE A 61 20.00 -4.82 12.86
CA PHE A 61 20.11 -6.02 12.02
C PHE A 61 21.19 -6.99 12.52
N LYS A 62 22.33 -6.46 12.98
CA LYS A 62 23.42 -7.27 13.53
C LYS A 62 22.98 -8.05 14.77
N LYS A 63 22.15 -7.45 15.65
CA LYS A 63 21.56 -8.12 16.81
C LYS A 63 20.69 -9.32 16.41
N ALA A 64 19.99 -9.21 15.29
CA ALA A 64 19.16 -10.29 14.75
C ALA A 64 19.96 -11.32 13.93
N GLY A 65 21.24 -11.09 13.66
CA GLY A 65 22.05 -11.96 12.80
C GLY A 65 21.67 -11.92 11.31
N VAL A 66 20.97 -10.88 10.88
CA VAL A 66 20.40 -10.76 9.54
C VAL A 66 21.12 -9.68 8.75
N THR A 67 21.25 -9.86 7.42
CA THR A 67 21.77 -8.83 6.52
C THR A 67 20.83 -7.63 6.49
N VAL A 68 21.39 -6.43 6.32
CA VAL A 68 20.59 -5.19 6.27
C VAL A 68 19.55 -5.22 5.15
N LYS A 69 18.34 -4.81 5.47
CA LYS A 69 17.20 -4.74 4.54
C LYS A 69 16.72 -3.31 4.37
N LYS A 70 16.18 -3.01 3.20
CA LYS A 70 15.73 -1.66 2.85
C LYS A 70 14.46 -1.26 3.57
N TYR A 71 13.53 -2.17 3.74
CA TYR A 71 12.23 -1.92 4.35
C TYR A 71 12.06 -2.77 5.60
N LEU A 72 11.59 -2.15 6.67
CA LEU A 72 11.15 -2.80 7.89
C LEU A 72 9.66 -2.56 8.07
N ARG A 73 8.92 -3.60 8.41
CA ARG A 73 7.48 -3.53 8.71
C ARG A 73 7.14 -4.43 9.87
N GLU A 74 6.21 -3.99 10.68
CA GLU A 74 5.68 -4.76 11.81
C GLU A 74 4.31 -5.31 11.46
N PHE A 75 4.10 -6.55 11.85
CA PHE A 75 2.84 -7.25 11.73
C PHE A 75 2.40 -7.72 13.11
N ARG A 76 1.16 -7.40 13.48
CA ARG A 76 0.54 -7.72 14.75
C ARG A 76 -0.47 -8.85 14.55
N PHE A 77 -0.27 -9.96 15.21
CA PHE A 77 -1.20 -11.09 15.25
C PHE A 77 -0.99 -11.94 16.51
N ALA A 78 -1.92 -12.83 16.80
CA ALA A 78 -1.98 -13.53 18.10
C ALA A 78 -0.82 -14.50 18.36
N ASN A 79 -0.14 -15.02 17.32
CA ASN A 79 0.86 -16.09 17.45
C ASN A 79 2.28 -15.61 17.13
N CYS A 80 2.63 -14.39 17.54
CA CYS A 80 3.97 -13.83 17.27
C CYS A 80 5.10 -14.64 17.95
N ALA A 81 4.82 -15.30 19.04
CA ALA A 81 5.81 -16.13 19.79
C ALA A 81 6.25 -17.41 19.06
N SER A 82 5.55 -17.83 18.02
CA SER A 82 5.91 -19.03 17.25
C SER A 82 7.03 -18.80 16.24
N TYR A 83 7.46 -17.57 16.04
CA TYR A 83 8.51 -17.19 15.10
C TYR A 83 9.85 -17.06 15.80
N GLU A 84 10.94 -17.33 15.06
CA GLU A 84 12.31 -17.20 15.55
C GLU A 84 13.02 -16.02 14.87
N LEU A 85 13.98 -15.42 15.60
CA LEU A 85 14.84 -14.37 15.05
C LEU A 85 15.69 -14.94 13.91
N GLY A 86 15.71 -14.23 12.79
CA GLY A 86 16.43 -14.66 11.59
C GLY A 86 15.66 -15.64 10.70
N GLN A 87 14.50 -16.15 11.13
CA GLN A 87 13.65 -17.01 10.32
C GLN A 87 13.24 -16.30 9.03
N GLU A 88 13.39 -16.95 7.89
CA GLU A 88 12.97 -16.41 6.60
C GLU A 88 11.53 -16.79 6.29
N LEU A 89 10.72 -15.80 6.03
CA LEU A 89 9.33 -15.97 5.55
C LEU A 89 9.35 -15.90 4.03
N THR A 90 8.82 -16.93 3.38
CA THR A 90 8.75 -17.07 1.92
C THR A 90 7.29 -17.04 1.45
N CYS A 91 7.07 -17.04 0.14
CA CYS A 91 5.72 -17.05 -0.40
C CYS A 91 4.99 -18.39 -0.22
N ASP A 92 5.64 -19.44 0.28
CA ASP A 92 5.07 -20.77 0.52
C ASP A 92 3.94 -20.77 1.57
N MET A 93 3.88 -19.70 2.38
CA MET A 93 2.78 -19.50 3.34
C MET A 93 1.43 -19.23 2.66
N PHE A 94 1.42 -18.82 1.39
CA PHE A 94 0.21 -18.56 0.60
C PHE A 94 -0.13 -19.75 -0.29
N LYS A 95 -1.42 -19.98 -0.47
CA LYS A 95 -1.95 -21.03 -1.36
C LYS A 95 -2.79 -20.39 -2.47
N GLU A 96 -2.87 -21.08 -3.59
CA GLU A 96 -3.78 -20.67 -4.66
C GLU A 96 -5.23 -20.65 -4.16
N GLY A 97 -5.95 -19.58 -4.46
CA GLY A 97 -7.31 -19.36 -4.00
C GLY A 97 -7.44 -18.56 -2.69
N ASP A 98 -6.34 -18.35 -1.96
CA ASP A 98 -6.36 -17.55 -0.72
C ASP A 98 -6.84 -16.12 -1.02
N LYS A 99 -7.50 -15.52 -0.01
CA LYS A 99 -7.91 -14.13 -0.04
C LYS A 99 -6.89 -13.28 0.70
N VAL A 100 -6.37 -12.27 0.02
CA VAL A 100 -5.32 -11.40 0.57
C VAL A 100 -5.70 -9.93 0.44
N ASP A 101 -5.26 -9.14 1.40
CA ASP A 101 -5.35 -7.69 1.38
C ASP A 101 -3.98 -7.11 1.03
N VAL A 102 -3.93 -6.29 -0.01
CA VAL A 102 -2.68 -5.69 -0.48
C VAL A 102 -2.65 -4.21 -0.19
N THR A 103 -1.71 -3.82 0.66
CA THR A 103 -1.48 -2.41 1.02
C THR A 103 -0.27 -1.86 0.29
N GLY A 104 -0.44 -0.71 -0.33
CA GLY A 104 0.63 -0.02 -1.04
C GLY A 104 0.46 1.49 -1.02
N THR A 105 1.45 2.18 -1.60
CA THR A 105 1.34 3.62 -1.84
C THR A 105 0.85 3.84 -3.26
N SER A 106 -0.25 4.58 -3.40
CA SER A 106 -0.82 4.91 -4.70
C SER A 106 0.09 5.83 -5.52
N LYS A 107 -0.10 5.89 -6.83
CA LYS A 107 0.59 6.87 -7.67
C LYS A 107 0.19 8.28 -7.27
N GLY A 108 1.16 9.18 -7.18
CA GLY A 108 0.92 10.59 -6.93
C GLY A 108 0.46 11.32 -8.20
N HIS A 109 -0.49 12.24 -8.02
CA HIS A 109 -1.00 13.12 -9.08
C HIS A 109 -0.74 14.61 -8.77
N GLY A 110 -0.10 14.88 -7.65
CA GLY A 110 0.18 16.25 -7.20
C GLY A 110 -1.08 17.01 -6.79
N PHE A 111 -1.04 18.33 -6.84
CA PHE A 111 -2.18 19.18 -6.58
C PHE A 111 -3.13 19.15 -7.78
N SER A 112 -4.29 18.57 -7.60
CA SER A 112 -5.27 18.33 -8.69
C SER A 112 -6.56 19.14 -8.45
N GLY A 113 -7.11 19.64 -9.54
CA GLY A 113 -8.42 20.32 -9.53
C GLY A 113 -9.57 19.35 -9.28
N VAL A 114 -10.74 19.90 -8.95
CA VAL A 114 -11.93 19.12 -8.59
C VAL A 114 -12.43 18.19 -9.69
N ILE A 115 -12.24 18.56 -10.95
CA ILE A 115 -12.66 17.75 -12.08
C ILE A 115 -11.84 16.47 -12.14
N GLN A 116 -10.53 16.58 -12.05
CA GLN A 116 -9.63 15.43 -12.12
C GLN A 116 -9.70 14.58 -10.84
N ARG A 117 -9.75 15.22 -9.67
CA ARG A 117 -9.71 14.53 -8.37
C ARG A 117 -11.02 13.85 -8.01
N TRP A 118 -12.17 14.47 -8.33
CA TRP A 118 -13.49 14.08 -7.88
C TRP A 118 -14.49 13.82 -8.99
N ASN A 119 -14.06 13.88 -10.26
CA ASN A 119 -14.92 13.73 -11.43
C ASN A 119 -16.07 14.73 -11.48
N PHE A 120 -15.83 15.97 -11.02
CA PHE A 120 -16.85 17.01 -11.13
C PHE A 120 -17.14 17.32 -12.60
N GLN A 121 -18.40 17.52 -12.88
CA GLN A 121 -18.83 17.92 -14.19
C GLN A 121 -18.43 19.38 -14.45
N ARG A 122 -17.76 19.63 -15.56
CA ARG A 122 -17.49 20.99 -16.03
C ARG A 122 -18.75 21.60 -16.63
N ILE A 123 -18.81 22.93 -16.72
CA ILE A 123 -19.86 23.62 -17.45
C ILE A 123 -19.70 23.26 -18.93
N GLY A 124 -20.77 22.72 -19.53
CA GLY A 124 -20.78 22.28 -20.94
C GLY A 124 -20.92 23.40 -21.96
N SER A 125 -21.51 24.54 -21.56
CA SER A 125 -21.77 25.67 -22.44
C SER A 125 -20.71 26.76 -22.30
N MET A 126 -20.26 27.29 -23.45
CA MET A 126 -19.33 28.42 -23.57
C MET A 126 -20.06 29.73 -23.89
N THR A 127 -21.20 29.94 -23.28
CA THR A 127 -21.99 31.13 -23.49
C THR A 127 -21.47 32.35 -22.72
N HIS A 128 -22.02 33.53 -23.02
CA HIS A 128 -21.70 34.78 -22.31
C HIS A 128 -21.90 34.62 -20.80
N GLY A 129 -20.97 35.12 -20.01
CA GLY A 129 -21.00 35.04 -18.54
C GLY A 129 -20.42 33.76 -17.92
N THR A 130 -20.12 32.74 -18.72
CA THR A 130 -19.52 31.47 -18.19
C THR A 130 -18.00 31.42 -18.18
N GLY A 131 -17.31 32.43 -18.75
CA GLY A 131 -15.84 32.45 -18.88
C GLY A 131 -15.05 32.11 -17.63
N PRO A 132 -15.31 32.68 -16.44
CA PRO A 132 -14.52 32.47 -15.23
C PRO A 132 -14.83 31.17 -14.48
N ILE A 133 -15.89 30.43 -14.83
CA ILE A 133 -16.41 29.34 -14.00
C ILE A 133 -16.27 27.91 -14.61
N HIS A 134 -15.52 27.75 -15.70
CA HIS A 134 -15.45 26.48 -16.45
C HIS A 134 -14.98 25.29 -15.63
N ARG A 135 -14.01 25.48 -14.74
CA ARG A 135 -13.38 24.41 -13.94
C ARG A 135 -13.48 24.68 -12.43
N SER A 136 -14.49 25.42 -12.02
CA SER A 136 -14.70 25.81 -10.63
C SER A 136 -15.35 24.69 -9.81
N VAL A 137 -15.31 24.84 -8.49
CA VAL A 137 -15.95 23.92 -7.54
C VAL A 137 -17.48 24.01 -7.59
N GLY A 138 -18.02 25.14 -8.08
CA GLY A 138 -19.45 25.45 -8.01
C GLY A 138 -19.86 25.97 -6.62
N SER A 139 -21.08 25.71 -6.22
CA SER A 139 -21.59 26.15 -4.92
C SER A 139 -20.86 25.55 -3.76
N MET A 140 -20.52 26.36 -2.76
CA MET A 140 -19.85 25.95 -1.54
C MET A 140 -20.82 25.57 -0.40
N GLY A 141 -22.09 25.86 -0.54
CA GLY A 141 -23.16 25.57 0.43
C GLY A 141 -24.24 26.65 0.44
N ALA A 142 -25.16 26.55 1.41
CA ALA A 142 -26.14 27.54 1.70
C ALA A 142 -25.50 28.80 2.32
N CYS A 143 -26.13 29.94 2.22
CA CYS A 143 -25.61 31.26 2.61
C CYS A 143 -25.47 31.42 4.15
N SER A 144 -26.34 32.21 4.76
CA SER A 144 -26.26 32.63 6.17
C SER A 144 -26.55 31.51 7.17
N SER A 145 -27.19 30.45 6.78
CA SER A 145 -27.38 29.23 7.58
C SER A 145 -26.95 27.99 6.76
N PRO A 146 -25.92 27.27 7.16
CA PRO A 146 -25.15 27.21 8.43
C PRO A 146 -23.96 28.21 8.53
N SER A 147 -23.76 29.16 7.63
CA SER A 147 -22.65 30.13 7.58
C SER A 147 -21.25 29.50 7.53
N ARG A 148 -21.13 28.30 7.02
CA ARG A 148 -19.87 27.58 6.89
C ARG A 148 -19.88 26.60 5.74
N VAL A 149 -18.71 26.22 5.29
CA VAL A 149 -18.52 25.05 4.42
C VAL A 149 -18.39 23.81 5.27
N PHE A 150 -19.13 22.76 4.95
CA PHE A 150 -19.06 21.50 5.71
C PHE A 150 -17.69 20.80 5.54
N LYS A 151 -17.32 20.04 6.57
CA LYS A 151 -16.16 19.14 6.50
C LYS A 151 -16.35 18.13 5.37
N ASN A 152 -15.25 17.66 4.82
CA ASN A 152 -15.22 16.69 3.70
C ASN A 152 -15.83 17.21 2.38
N LYS A 153 -16.02 18.53 2.24
CA LYS A 153 -16.38 19.10 0.94
C LYS A 153 -15.28 18.78 -0.09
N HIS A 154 -15.68 18.22 -1.20
CA HIS A 154 -14.76 17.88 -2.29
C HIS A 154 -14.18 19.15 -2.92
N MET A 155 -12.89 19.35 -2.79
CA MET A 155 -12.15 20.51 -3.30
C MET A 155 -10.86 20.09 -3.97
N ALA A 156 -10.22 21.02 -4.67
CA ALA A 156 -8.86 20.84 -5.17
C ALA A 156 -7.90 20.55 -4.01
N GLY A 157 -6.84 19.83 -4.29
CA GLY A 157 -5.82 19.49 -3.31
C GLY A 157 -4.90 18.38 -3.77
N GLN A 158 -3.97 18.00 -2.90
CA GLN A 158 -3.07 16.87 -3.13
C GLN A 158 -3.90 15.60 -3.35
N TRP A 159 -3.57 14.87 -4.42
CA TRP A 159 -4.20 13.61 -4.77
C TRP A 159 -3.16 12.56 -5.08
N GLY A 160 -3.40 11.35 -4.59
CA GLY A 160 -2.47 10.25 -4.69
C GLY A 160 -1.30 10.33 -3.70
N HIS A 161 -0.35 9.40 -3.85
CA HIS A 161 0.75 9.18 -2.90
C HIS A 161 0.23 8.89 -1.47
N GLU A 162 -0.88 8.18 -1.40
CA GLU A 162 -1.56 7.80 -0.16
C GLU A 162 -1.43 6.31 0.06
N LYS A 163 -1.41 5.89 1.34
CA LYS A 163 -1.48 4.49 1.71
C LYS A 163 -2.89 3.96 1.42
N VAL A 164 -2.99 3.03 0.48
CA VAL A 164 -4.26 2.42 0.05
C VAL A 164 -4.18 0.91 0.24
N THR A 165 -5.24 0.32 0.77
CA THR A 165 -5.40 -1.13 0.89
C THR A 165 -6.50 -1.60 -0.05
N VAL A 166 -6.16 -2.50 -0.95
CA VAL A 166 -7.14 -3.21 -1.80
C VAL A 166 -7.40 -4.55 -1.14
N GLN A 167 -8.65 -4.78 -0.79
CA GLN A 167 -9.08 -5.94 -0.02
C GLN A 167 -9.60 -7.06 -0.91
N ASN A 168 -9.58 -8.29 -0.36
CA ASN A 168 -10.23 -9.47 -0.94
C ASN A 168 -9.71 -9.85 -2.34
N LEU A 169 -8.43 -9.64 -2.60
CA LEU A 169 -7.79 -10.15 -3.81
C LEU A 169 -7.56 -11.65 -3.70
N THR A 170 -7.68 -12.36 -4.80
CA THR A 170 -7.47 -13.80 -4.83
C THR A 170 -6.08 -14.12 -5.36
N VAL A 171 -5.36 -14.99 -4.67
CA VAL A 171 -4.10 -15.54 -5.12
C VAL A 171 -4.37 -16.46 -6.30
N ALA A 172 -3.87 -16.10 -7.47
CA ALA A 172 -4.10 -16.87 -8.69
C ALA A 172 -3.05 -17.99 -8.89
N ARG A 173 -1.80 -17.73 -8.49
CA ARG A 173 -0.70 -18.69 -8.60
C ARG A 173 0.41 -18.32 -7.61
N VAL A 174 1.11 -19.32 -7.09
CA VAL A 174 2.28 -19.18 -6.23
C VAL A 174 3.48 -19.84 -6.90
N ASP A 175 4.60 -19.12 -6.99
CA ASP A 175 5.89 -19.64 -7.47
C ASP A 175 6.91 -19.55 -6.32
N ALA A 176 7.03 -20.65 -5.60
CA ALA A 176 7.94 -20.75 -4.45
C ALA A 176 9.42 -20.58 -4.82
N ALA A 177 9.82 -21.08 -6.00
CA ALA A 177 11.22 -21.02 -6.44
C ALA A 177 11.73 -19.60 -6.65
N ARG A 178 10.83 -18.67 -7.02
CA ARG A 178 11.15 -17.27 -7.29
C ARG A 178 10.58 -16.32 -6.24
N ASN A 179 9.91 -16.82 -5.21
CA ASN A 179 9.18 -16.02 -4.23
C ASN A 179 8.16 -15.05 -4.88
N LEU A 180 7.42 -15.52 -5.89
CA LEU A 180 6.42 -14.74 -6.60
C LEU A 180 5.00 -15.18 -6.23
N LEU A 181 4.17 -14.17 -6.07
CA LEU A 181 2.75 -14.29 -5.83
C LEU A 181 1.98 -13.56 -6.94
#